data_f172f8772e5341f450bfab3ac66859cc
#
_entry.id   f172f8772e5341f450bfab3ac66859cc
#
_cell.length_a   1.000
_cell.length_b   1.000
_cell.length_c   1.000
_cell.angle_alpha   90.00
_cell.angle_beta   90.00
_cell.angle_gamma   90.00
#
_symmetry.space_group_name_H-M   'P 1'
#
loop_
_entity.id
_entity.type
_entity.pdbx_description
1 polymer ?
#
loop_
_entity_poly.entity_id
_entity_poly.type
_entity_poly.pdbx_seq_one_letter_code
_entity_poly.pdbx_strand_id
1 'polypeptide(L)'
;QRKDVYIAKPDEEGFFVRPEIKDIRAMWLEAMGDLNNASQQGLAERFDSTVGAGTVLMPFGGRYQKTPADGMAAKFPVRRGQTDSASFMAHGFDPDLAEWSPFHSAVYAVLLSVTRLVAMGADWRRSYLTLQEYFEKLTDRTSWGKPAAALLGAFHMQAALGLGAIGGKDSMSGTFNDLHVPPTLVSFAVAPGKASEAVSQELKQAGNTLMLFGMPKDETGMPNLDVFKLHADFLYQEVKKGNIAAMKAVGHGGVAVTAAEMAFGNKLGVDFTTGTLPLPKYFGNFYGAIIVETAPELAEEYAKQPHTRILGTIGGDVMKVA
;
A
#
# COMPACT_ATOMS: atom_id res chain seq x y z
N GLN A 1 26.10 24.62 14.02
CA GLN A 1 26.22 23.83 15.26
C GLN A 1 26.22 22.36 14.93
N ARG A 2 27.15 21.59 15.47
CA ARG A 2 27.15 20.11 15.36
C ARG A 2 26.23 19.57 16.45
N LYS A 3 25.34 18.66 16.10
CA LYS A 3 24.47 17.91 17.02
C LYS A 3 24.86 16.45 17.00
N ASP A 4 25.01 15.84 18.14
CA ASP A 4 25.13 14.40 18.27
C ASP A 4 23.73 13.81 18.35
N VAL A 5 23.49 12.74 17.59
CA VAL A 5 22.23 12.01 17.60
C VAL A 5 22.43 10.60 18.10
N TYR A 6 21.39 10.01 18.67
CA TYR A 6 21.36 8.60 19.06
C TYR A 6 20.16 7.94 18.40
N ILE A 7 20.41 6.98 17.49
CA ILE A 7 19.39 6.17 16.84
C ILE A 7 19.27 4.87 17.65
N ALA A 8 18.12 4.70 18.30
CA ALA A 8 17.82 3.48 19.04
C ALA A 8 17.69 2.28 18.08
N LYS A 9 18.19 1.13 18.52
CA LYS A 9 17.86 -0.13 17.86
C LYS A 9 16.37 -0.45 18.12
N PRO A 10 15.64 -0.97 17.12
CA PRO A 10 14.30 -1.51 17.37
C PRO A 10 14.40 -2.77 18.24
N ASP A 11 13.30 -3.10 18.94
CA ASP A 11 13.21 -4.29 19.76
C ASP A 11 13.37 -5.56 18.91
N GLU A 12 14.07 -6.59 19.46
CA GLU A 12 14.39 -7.84 18.74
C GLU A 12 13.15 -8.67 18.41
N GLU A 13 12.08 -8.57 19.21
CA GLU A 13 10.82 -9.28 18.96
C GLU A 13 10.10 -8.83 17.69
N GLY A 14 10.50 -7.70 17.12
CA GLY A 14 10.22 -7.28 15.76
C GLY A 14 8.76 -7.03 15.44
N PHE A 15 8.50 -5.92 14.73
CA PHE A 15 7.20 -5.54 14.18
C PHE A 15 6.57 -6.63 13.27
N PHE A 16 7.39 -7.46 12.65
CA PHE A 16 6.96 -8.44 11.65
C PHE A 16 6.67 -9.83 12.23
N VAL A 17 6.48 -9.95 13.53
CA VAL A 17 6.09 -11.22 14.18
C VAL A 17 4.71 -11.64 13.69
N ARG A 18 4.57 -12.94 13.39
CA ARG A 18 3.30 -13.49 12.92
C ARG A 18 2.45 -13.90 14.11
N PRO A 19 1.16 -13.52 14.11
CA PRO A 19 0.25 -13.97 15.15
C PRO A 19 0.02 -15.49 15.06
N GLU A 20 -0.16 -16.12 16.22
CA GLU A 20 -0.64 -17.50 16.30
C GLU A 20 -2.15 -17.51 15.96
N ILE A 21 -2.55 -18.32 14.98
CA ILE A 21 -3.95 -18.43 14.59
C ILE A 21 -4.66 -19.48 15.43
N LYS A 22 -5.56 -19.05 16.30
CA LYS A 22 -6.42 -19.91 17.12
C LYS A 22 -7.82 -20.05 16.52
N ASP A 23 -8.37 -18.96 16.00
CA ASP A 23 -9.67 -18.88 15.35
C ASP A 23 -9.57 -17.89 14.19
N ILE A 24 -9.64 -18.40 12.97
CA ILE A 24 -9.47 -17.57 11.76
C ILE A 24 -10.57 -16.53 11.58
N ARG A 25 -11.82 -16.88 11.96
CA ARG A 25 -12.95 -15.97 11.85
C ARG A 25 -12.82 -14.83 12.85
N ALA A 26 -12.46 -15.13 14.08
CA ALA A 26 -12.24 -14.13 15.13
C ALA A 26 -11.12 -13.18 14.73
N MET A 27 -9.98 -13.71 14.28
CA MET A 27 -8.85 -12.91 13.82
C MET A 27 -9.19 -12.03 12.60
N TRP A 28 -9.99 -12.55 11.67
CA TRP A 28 -10.41 -11.75 10.50
C TRP A 28 -11.29 -10.58 10.92
N LEU A 29 -12.26 -10.83 11.81
CA LEU A 29 -13.15 -9.78 12.33
C LEU A 29 -12.37 -8.76 13.17
N GLU A 30 -11.42 -9.19 13.99
CA GLU A 30 -10.52 -8.33 14.75
C GLU A 30 -9.70 -7.44 13.83
N ALA A 31 -9.02 -8.03 12.83
CA ALA A 31 -8.23 -7.28 11.85
C ALA A 31 -9.08 -6.27 11.06
N MET A 32 -10.32 -6.62 10.70
CA MET A 32 -11.24 -5.70 10.02
C MET A 32 -11.77 -4.60 10.94
N GLY A 33 -11.82 -4.86 12.25
CA GLY A 33 -12.24 -3.89 13.27
C GLY A 33 -11.13 -2.97 13.78
N ASP A 34 -9.88 -3.21 13.37
CA ASP A 34 -8.75 -2.36 13.73
C ASP A 34 -8.93 -0.94 13.18
N LEU A 35 -8.56 0.06 14.00
CA LEU A 35 -8.72 1.48 13.62
C LEU A 35 -7.92 1.85 12.37
N ASN A 36 -6.79 1.19 12.11
CA ASN A 36 -6.01 1.40 10.88
C ASN A 36 -6.74 0.91 9.62
N ASN A 37 -7.72 -0.01 9.77
CA ASN A 37 -8.55 -0.55 8.70
C ASN A 37 -9.97 0.02 8.69
N ALA A 38 -10.31 0.88 9.65
CA ALA A 38 -11.63 1.50 9.73
C ALA A 38 -11.95 2.31 8.47
N SER A 39 -13.18 2.15 7.96
CA SER A 39 -13.59 2.84 6.74
C SER A 39 -13.54 4.37 6.90
N GLN A 40 -12.85 5.03 5.99
CA GLN A 40 -12.78 6.49 5.89
C GLN A 40 -13.93 7.08 5.04
N GLN A 41 -14.97 6.30 4.73
CA GLN A 41 -16.06 6.71 3.84
C GLN A 41 -16.76 8.00 4.32
N GLY A 42 -17.01 8.12 5.62
CA GLY A 42 -17.63 9.31 6.17
C GLY A 42 -16.82 10.60 6.01
N LEU A 43 -15.48 10.49 5.96
CA LEU A 43 -14.60 11.62 5.64
C LEU A 43 -14.62 11.92 4.14
N ALA A 44 -14.53 10.88 3.30
CA ALA A 44 -14.53 11.04 1.84
C ALA A 44 -15.84 11.68 1.33
N GLU A 45 -16.97 11.33 1.93
CA GLU A 45 -18.28 11.91 1.57
C GLU A 45 -18.44 13.39 1.91
N ARG A 46 -17.60 13.92 2.81
CA ARG A 46 -17.59 15.36 3.15
C ARG A 46 -16.79 16.20 2.15
N PHE A 47 -15.92 15.58 1.38
CA PHE A 47 -15.08 16.23 0.39
C PHE A 47 -15.54 15.82 -0.99
N ASP A 48 -15.81 16.80 -1.85
CA ASP A 48 -16.21 16.52 -3.22
C ASP A 48 -15.03 15.98 -4.02
N SER A 49 -15.02 14.66 -4.24
CA SER A 49 -14.02 13.96 -5.04
C SER A 49 -14.22 14.12 -6.56
N THR A 50 -15.27 14.81 -6.98
CA THR A 50 -15.62 15.04 -8.40
C THR A 50 -15.34 16.46 -8.86
N VAL A 51 -14.80 17.32 -8.01
CA VAL A 51 -14.47 18.70 -8.35
C VAL A 51 -13.58 18.75 -9.60
N GLY A 52 -13.97 19.57 -10.57
CA GLY A 52 -13.26 19.71 -11.84
C GLY A 52 -13.54 18.59 -12.86
N ALA A 53 -14.39 17.61 -12.53
CA ALA A 53 -14.80 16.50 -13.41
C ALA A 53 -13.62 15.72 -14.05
N GLY A 54 -12.45 15.71 -13.38
CA GLY A 54 -11.24 15.00 -13.83
C GLY A 54 -11.05 13.66 -13.18
N THR A 55 -11.84 13.29 -12.16
CA THR A 55 -11.66 12.07 -11.37
C THR A 55 -11.79 10.81 -12.22
N VAL A 56 -10.79 9.93 -12.13
CA VAL A 56 -10.75 8.62 -12.79
C VAL A 56 -11.01 7.51 -11.78
N LEU A 57 -10.34 7.55 -10.63
CA LEU A 57 -10.58 6.64 -9.52
C LEU A 57 -11.26 7.40 -8.38
N MET A 58 -12.47 6.96 -8.04
CA MET A 58 -13.21 7.48 -6.89
C MET A 58 -12.59 6.94 -5.59
N PRO A 59 -12.74 7.65 -4.45
CA PRO A 59 -12.23 7.19 -3.17
C PRO A 59 -12.71 5.79 -2.77
N PHE A 60 -13.91 5.42 -3.21
CA PHE A 60 -14.49 4.08 -3.04
C PHE A 60 -15.01 3.57 -4.37
N GLY A 61 -14.46 2.42 -4.81
CA GLY A 61 -14.79 1.78 -6.09
C GLY A 61 -15.87 0.70 -5.99
N GLY A 62 -16.23 0.20 -7.17
CA GLY A 62 -17.22 -0.83 -7.37
C GLY A 62 -18.65 -0.32 -7.46
N ARG A 63 -19.58 -1.21 -7.86
CA ARG A 63 -21.00 -0.90 -8.01
C ARG A 63 -21.64 -0.33 -6.74
N TYR A 64 -21.16 -0.79 -5.58
CA TYR A 64 -21.68 -0.37 -4.28
C TYR A 64 -20.82 0.70 -3.62
N GLN A 65 -19.74 1.15 -4.26
CA GLN A 65 -18.82 2.18 -3.74
C GLN A 65 -18.33 1.87 -2.31
N LYS A 66 -17.76 0.66 -2.12
CA LYS A 66 -17.32 0.17 -0.81
C LYS A 66 -15.87 -0.28 -0.77
N THR A 67 -15.21 -0.51 -1.92
CA THR A 67 -13.79 -0.83 -1.95
C THR A 67 -12.96 0.44 -1.88
N PRO A 68 -12.16 0.65 -0.83
CA PRO A 68 -11.29 1.83 -0.73
C PRO A 68 -10.23 1.80 -1.82
N ALA A 69 -10.05 2.93 -2.51
CA ALA A 69 -8.99 3.09 -3.50
C ALA A 69 -7.61 3.19 -2.83
N ASP A 70 -6.58 2.73 -3.52
CA ASP A 70 -5.19 2.85 -3.06
C ASP A 70 -4.63 4.28 -3.15
N GLY A 71 -5.30 5.12 -3.90
CA GLY A 71 -4.96 6.51 -4.09
C GLY A 71 -5.92 7.19 -5.05
N MET A 72 -5.53 8.32 -5.61
CA MET A 72 -6.32 9.04 -6.59
C MET A 72 -5.70 8.93 -7.99
N ALA A 73 -6.55 8.87 -9.00
CA ALA A 73 -6.20 9.14 -10.38
C ALA A 73 -7.16 10.19 -10.94
N ALA A 74 -6.61 11.23 -11.57
CA ALA A 74 -7.40 12.30 -12.15
C ALA A 74 -6.78 12.80 -13.46
N LYS A 75 -7.63 13.09 -14.45
CA LYS A 75 -7.20 13.70 -15.71
C LYS A 75 -6.66 15.10 -15.49
N PHE A 76 -5.63 15.48 -16.22
CA PHE A 76 -5.16 16.86 -16.23
C PHE A 76 -6.24 17.78 -16.83
N PRO A 77 -6.45 18.96 -16.24
CA PRO A 77 -7.39 19.91 -16.80
C PRO A 77 -6.89 20.46 -18.14
N VAL A 78 -7.76 20.49 -19.13
CA VAL A 78 -7.48 21.07 -20.46
C VAL A 78 -8.48 22.17 -20.77
N ARG A 79 -8.04 23.20 -21.50
CA ARG A 79 -8.93 24.34 -21.83
C ARG A 79 -10.03 23.96 -22.81
N ARG A 80 -9.80 23.03 -23.71
CA ARG A 80 -10.75 22.56 -24.73
C ARG A 80 -10.49 21.09 -25.04
N GLY A 81 -11.55 20.36 -25.38
CA GLY A 81 -11.50 18.95 -25.75
C GLY A 81 -11.36 18.01 -24.54
N GLN A 82 -10.81 16.84 -24.78
CA GLN A 82 -10.59 15.80 -23.76
C GLN A 82 -9.13 15.38 -23.76
N THR A 83 -8.66 14.86 -22.63
CA THR A 83 -7.32 14.28 -22.50
C THR A 83 -7.41 12.89 -21.89
N ASP A 84 -6.47 12.03 -22.26
CA ASP A 84 -6.22 10.77 -21.58
C ASP A 84 -5.07 10.88 -20.57
N SER A 85 -4.34 11.99 -20.58
CA SER A 85 -3.27 12.24 -19.60
C SER A 85 -3.85 12.45 -18.22
N ALA A 86 -3.29 11.73 -17.23
CA ALA A 86 -3.72 11.75 -15.85
C ALA A 86 -2.53 11.81 -14.90
N SER A 87 -2.77 12.27 -13.68
CA SER A 87 -1.88 12.10 -12.55
C SER A 87 -2.41 11.01 -11.63
N PHE A 88 -1.49 10.21 -11.08
CA PHE A 88 -1.75 9.22 -10.06
C PHE A 88 -1.02 9.66 -8.80
N MET A 89 -1.69 9.61 -7.65
CA MET A 89 -1.11 9.97 -6.36
C MET A 89 -1.51 8.97 -5.31
N ALA A 90 -0.55 8.57 -4.50
CA ALA A 90 -0.77 7.67 -3.37
C ALA A 90 0.13 8.08 -2.19
N HIS A 91 -0.18 7.60 -1.00
CA HIS A 91 0.63 7.80 0.19
C HIS A 91 1.00 6.47 0.84
N GLY A 92 2.00 6.49 1.70
CA GLY A 92 2.39 5.36 2.53
C GLY A 92 2.79 5.84 3.92
N PHE A 93 2.31 5.13 4.93
CA PHE A 93 2.64 5.31 6.34
C PHE A 93 2.04 4.17 7.15
N ASP A 94 2.70 3.80 8.23
CA ASP A 94 2.21 2.90 9.25
C ASP A 94 2.65 3.42 10.63
N PRO A 95 1.71 3.79 11.52
CA PRO A 95 2.02 4.37 12.82
C PRO A 95 2.69 3.39 13.78
N ASP A 96 2.30 2.11 13.76
CA ASP A 96 2.85 1.10 14.66
C ASP A 96 4.30 0.76 14.27
N LEU A 97 4.56 0.69 12.95
CA LEU A 97 5.92 0.53 12.44
C LEU A 97 6.80 1.74 12.78
N ALA A 98 6.22 2.94 12.80
CA ALA A 98 6.94 4.17 13.14
C ALA A 98 7.34 4.22 14.62
N GLU A 99 6.50 3.73 15.52
CA GLU A 99 6.83 3.57 16.93
C GLU A 99 7.94 2.54 17.15
N TRP A 100 7.89 1.42 16.44
CA TRP A 100 8.91 0.39 16.53
C TRP A 100 10.26 0.85 15.96
N SER A 101 10.27 1.46 14.78
CA SER A 101 11.50 1.92 14.12
C SER A 101 11.22 3.02 13.09
N PRO A 102 11.55 4.29 13.37
CA PRO A 102 11.41 5.38 12.41
C PRO A 102 12.16 5.12 11.09
N PHE A 103 13.30 4.41 11.12
CA PHE A 103 14.04 4.03 9.92
C PHE A 103 13.21 3.10 9.01
N HIS A 104 12.73 1.97 9.57
CA HIS A 104 11.92 1.02 8.81
C HIS A 104 10.59 1.62 8.38
N SER A 105 9.97 2.45 9.23
CA SER A 105 8.75 3.17 8.87
C SER A 105 8.94 4.00 7.62
N ALA A 106 10.02 4.77 7.51
CA ALA A 106 10.32 5.56 6.33
C ALA A 106 10.62 4.71 5.09
N VAL A 107 11.33 3.59 5.26
CA VAL A 107 11.55 2.61 4.19
C VAL A 107 10.21 2.12 3.64
N TYR A 108 9.34 1.66 4.52
CA TYR A 108 8.04 1.10 4.11
C TYR A 108 7.02 2.17 3.71
N ALA A 109 7.13 3.40 4.21
CA ALA A 109 6.31 4.52 3.74
C ALA A 109 6.57 4.80 2.25
N VAL A 110 7.84 4.88 1.85
CA VAL A 110 8.20 5.05 0.44
C VAL A 110 7.77 3.83 -0.38
N LEU A 111 8.07 2.61 0.08
CA LEU A 111 7.67 1.39 -0.62
C LEU A 111 6.16 1.33 -0.84
N LEU A 112 5.36 1.57 0.20
CA LEU A 112 3.91 1.49 0.14
C LEU A 112 3.30 2.54 -0.79
N SER A 113 3.78 3.79 -0.74
CA SER A 113 3.30 4.84 -1.65
C SER A 113 3.55 4.49 -3.12
N VAL A 114 4.72 3.93 -3.44
CA VAL A 114 5.06 3.49 -4.80
C VAL A 114 4.30 2.22 -5.19
N THR A 115 4.13 1.26 -4.27
CA THR A 115 3.34 0.04 -4.51
C THR A 115 1.89 0.38 -4.86
N ARG A 116 1.29 1.34 -4.17
CA ARG A 116 -0.07 1.82 -4.46
C ARG A 116 -0.17 2.48 -5.84
N LEU A 117 0.86 3.20 -6.29
CA LEU A 117 0.90 3.71 -7.67
C LEU A 117 0.88 2.57 -8.69
N VAL A 118 1.69 1.52 -8.47
CA VAL A 118 1.70 0.32 -9.32
C VAL A 118 0.31 -0.34 -9.32
N ALA A 119 -0.31 -0.50 -8.16
CA ALA A 119 -1.63 -1.11 -8.03
C ALA A 119 -2.75 -0.31 -8.70
N MET A 120 -2.54 0.98 -8.97
CA MET A 120 -3.42 1.82 -9.77
C MET A 120 -3.09 1.83 -11.27
N GLY A 121 -2.04 1.13 -11.71
CA GLY A 121 -1.61 1.04 -13.12
C GLY A 121 -0.55 2.06 -13.54
N ALA A 122 0.05 2.80 -12.62
CA ALA A 122 1.07 3.79 -12.95
C ALA A 122 2.47 3.16 -13.13
N ASP A 123 3.29 3.78 -13.97
CA ASP A 123 4.71 3.45 -14.09
C ASP A 123 5.50 4.02 -12.90
N TRP A 124 5.93 3.15 -11.99
CA TRP A 124 6.65 3.53 -10.78
C TRP A 124 7.97 4.28 -11.07
N ARG A 125 8.63 4.02 -12.19
CA ARG A 125 9.90 4.67 -12.57
C ARG A 125 9.74 6.14 -12.90
N ARG A 126 8.51 6.57 -13.20
CA ARG A 126 8.16 7.95 -13.51
C ARG A 126 7.62 8.70 -12.29
N SER A 127 7.69 8.08 -11.12
CA SER A 127 7.20 8.71 -9.91
C SER A 127 8.22 9.67 -9.30
N TYR A 128 7.67 10.67 -8.61
CA TYR A 128 8.39 11.58 -7.73
C TYR A 128 7.77 11.50 -6.34
N LEU A 129 8.59 11.79 -5.33
CA LEU A 129 8.17 11.74 -3.94
C LEU A 129 8.02 13.14 -3.36
N THR A 130 7.16 13.27 -2.36
CA THR A 130 7.14 14.39 -1.43
C THR A 130 6.94 13.82 -0.03
N LEU A 131 7.71 14.33 0.93
CA LEU A 131 7.76 13.76 2.27
C LEU A 131 7.17 14.74 3.28
N GLN A 132 6.34 14.24 4.20
CA GLN A 132 5.85 15.03 5.31
C GLN A 132 6.26 14.40 6.62
N GLU A 133 6.86 15.21 7.49
CA GLU A 133 7.42 14.76 8.76
C GLU A 133 6.79 15.49 9.93
N TYR A 134 6.52 14.73 11.00
CA TYR A 134 6.04 15.25 12.28
C TYR A 134 6.76 14.51 13.39
N PHE A 135 7.47 15.27 14.22
CA PHE A 135 8.21 14.74 15.35
C PHE A 135 7.96 15.60 16.60
N GLU A 136 8.21 15.00 17.76
CA GLU A 136 8.19 15.68 19.03
C GLU A 136 9.19 16.86 19.08
N LYS A 137 9.12 17.67 20.13
CA LYS A 137 10.11 18.71 20.36
C LYS A 137 11.49 18.10 20.58
N LEU A 138 12.46 18.50 19.75
CA LEU A 138 13.82 17.95 19.74
C LEU A 138 14.68 18.60 20.83
N THR A 139 14.75 17.98 21.99
CA THR A 139 15.45 18.51 23.16
C THR A 139 16.78 17.82 23.47
N ASP A 140 16.91 16.55 23.10
CA ASP A 140 18.04 15.69 23.44
C ASP A 140 18.51 14.82 22.27
N ARG A 141 19.54 14.00 22.50
CA ARG A 141 20.14 13.14 21.45
C ARG A 141 19.16 12.11 20.90
N THR A 142 18.26 11.58 21.72
CA THR A 142 17.31 10.54 21.34
C THR A 142 16.18 11.13 20.51
N SER A 143 15.60 12.25 20.93
CA SER A 143 14.57 12.95 20.16
C SER A 143 15.08 13.38 18.77
N TRP A 144 16.34 13.85 18.67
CA TRP A 144 17.00 14.14 17.38
C TRP A 144 17.31 12.88 16.56
N GLY A 145 17.46 11.71 17.20
CA GLY A 145 17.70 10.44 16.54
C GLY A 145 16.52 9.95 15.71
N LYS A 146 15.29 10.26 16.12
CA LYS A 146 14.05 9.83 15.43
C LYS A 146 13.96 10.38 14.00
N PRO A 147 13.97 11.72 13.78
CA PRO A 147 13.97 12.26 12.42
C PRO A 147 15.21 11.86 11.62
N ALA A 148 16.39 11.78 12.26
CA ALA A 148 17.61 11.33 11.57
C ALA A 148 17.45 9.89 11.04
N ALA A 149 16.87 8.99 11.82
CA ALA A 149 16.60 7.61 11.40
C ALA A 149 15.58 7.54 10.24
N ALA A 150 14.49 8.32 10.34
CA ALA A 150 13.48 8.38 9.30
C ALA A 150 14.05 8.91 7.97
N LEU A 151 14.83 10.00 8.02
CA LEU A 151 15.51 10.55 6.84
C LEU A 151 16.50 9.56 6.21
N LEU A 152 17.23 8.80 7.00
CA LEU A 152 18.13 7.74 6.48
C LEU A 152 17.35 6.64 5.77
N GLY A 153 16.20 6.21 6.31
CA GLY A 153 15.31 5.24 5.67
C GLY A 153 14.76 5.74 4.34
N ALA A 154 14.24 6.98 4.33
CA ALA A 154 13.74 7.61 3.11
C ALA A 154 14.85 7.81 2.06
N PHE A 155 16.04 8.24 2.46
CA PHE A 155 17.20 8.37 1.58
C PHE A 155 17.63 7.03 0.98
N HIS A 156 17.69 5.98 1.82
CA HIS A 156 17.99 4.62 1.35
C HIS A 156 17.05 4.20 0.21
N MET A 157 15.75 4.40 0.39
CA MET A 157 14.75 4.03 -0.61
C MET A 157 14.85 4.88 -1.88
N GLN A 158 15.05 6.19 -1.76
CA GLN A 158 15.25 7.06 -2.92
C GLN A 158 16.45 6.62 -3.75
N ALA A 159 17.58 6.35 -3.09
CA ALA A 159 18.79 5.87 -3.76
C ALA A 159 18.59 4.50 -4.42
N ALA A 160 17.96 3.56 -3.71
CA ALA A 160 17.76 2.19 -4.19
C ALA A 160 16.74 2.09 -5.34
N LEU A 161 15.69 2.94 -5.33
CA LEU A 161 14.67 2.98 -6.39
C LEU A 161 15.01 3.98 -7.50
N GLY A 162 15.99 4.87 -7.29
CA GLY A 162 16.32 5.94 -8.25
C GLY A 162 15.22 7.02 -8.34
N LEU A 163 14.48 7.25 -7.25
CA LEU A 163 13.37 8.20 -7.21
C LEU A 163 13.76 9.45 -6.42
N GLY A 164 13.45 10.63 -6.96
CA GLY A 164 13.72 11.91 -6.31
C GLY A 164 12.53 12.41 -5.48
N ALA A 165 12.82 12.94 -4.28
CA ALA A 165 11.86 13.77 -3.58
C ALA A 165 11.92 15.20 -4.11
N ILE A 166 10.77 15.72 -4.57
CA ILE A 166 10.67 17.07 -5.17
C ILE A 166 10.34 18.15 -4.16
N GLY A 167 10.03 17.75 -2.93
CA GLY A 167 9.70 18.66 -1.85
C GLY A 167 9.25 17.92 -0.60
N GLY A 168 8.82 18.68 0.37
CA GLY A 168 8.33 18.14 1.62
C GLY A 168 8.02 19.24 2.63
N LYS A 169 7.63 18.83 3.82
CA LYS A 169 7.33 19.69 4.96
C LYS A 169 7.68 18.93 6.24
N ASP A 170 8.32 19.60 7.14
CA ASP A 170 8.64 19.05 8.46
C ASP A 170 8.03 19.87 9.59
N SER A 171 7.87 19.23 10.74
CA SER A 171 7.50 19.87 12.00
C SER A 171 8.15 19.11 13.16
N MET A 172 8.99 19.80 13.90
CA MET A 172 9.78 19.26 15.02
C MET A 172 9.33 19.86 16.36
N SER A 173 8.03 20.09 16.51
CA SER A 173 7.45 20.71 17.71
C SER A 173 6.12 20.08 18.13
N GLY A 174 5.89 18.83 17.75
CA GLY A 174 4.68 18.08 18.07
C GLY A 174 4.65 17.59 19.53
N THR A 175 4.77 18.51 20.47
CA THR A 175 4.69 18.22 21.90
C THR A 175 3.69 19.16 22.56
N PHE A 176 2.74 18.63 23.30
CA PHE A 176 1.81 19.37 24.13
C PHE A 176 1.78 18.76 25.52
N ASN A 177 2.34 19.44 26.52
CA ASN A 177 2.61 18.91 27.85
C ASN A 177 3.38 17.59 27.77
N ASP A 178 2.82 16.51 28.28
CA ASP A 178 3.41 15.17 28.28
C ASP A 178 3.00 14.32 27.03
N LEU A 179 2.21 14.89 26.12
CA LEU A 179 1.84 14.25 24.88
C LEU A 179 2.85 14.58 23.78
N HIS A 180 3.40 13.56 23.18
CA HIS A 180 4.31 13.66 22.05
C HIS A 180 3.67 13.07 20.82
N VAL A 181 3.79 13.75 19.67
CA VAL A 181 3.41 13.13 18.40
C VAL A 181 4.31 11.92 18.13
N PRO A 182 3.77 10.77 17.75
CA PRO A 182 4.56 9.63 17.33
C PRO A 182 5.51 9.99 16.18
N PRO A 183 6.67 9.32 16.06
CA PRO A 183 7.54 9.51 14.90
C PRO A 183 6.76 9.32 13.62
N THR A 184 6.74 10.33 12.76
CA THR A 184 5.91 10.29 11.55
C THR A 184 6.70 10.77 10.35
N LEU A 185 6.88 9.90 9.35
CA LEU A 185 7.29 10.26 8.01
C LEU A 185 6.29 9.64 7.02
N VAL A 186 5.46 10.47 6.42
CA VAL A 186 4.53 10.07 5.36
C VAL A 186 5.20 10.31 4.02
N SER A 187 5.24 9.27 3.18
CA SER A 187 5.63 9.40 1.78
C SER A 187 4.40 9.57 0.90
N PHE A 188 4.40 10.59 0.07
CA PHE A 188 3.48 10.74 -1.05
C PHE A 188 4.24 10.49 -2.34
N ALA A 189 3.67 9.66 -3.21
CA ALA A 189 4.21 9.40 -4.54
C ALA A 189 3.25 9.93 -5.60
N VAL A 190 3.78 10.57 -6.63
CA VAL A 190 3.01 11.08 -7.77
C VAL A 190 3.65 10.61 -9.07
N ALA A 191 2.84 10.12 -10.01
CA ALA A 191 3.29 9.71 -11.34
C ALA A 191 2.32 10.20 -12.43
N PRO A 192 2.80 10.64 -13.58
CA PRO A 192 1.96 10.84 -14.76
C PRO A 192 1.65 9.50 -15.42
N GLY A 193 0.46 9.40 -16.01
CA GLY A 193 0.02 8.21 -16.73
C GLY A 193 -1.15 8.51 -17.65
N LYS A 194 -1.90 7.48 -18.00
CA LYS A 194 -3.11 7.58 -18.82
C LYS A 194 -4.32 7.14 -18.02
N ALA A 195 -5.42 7.89 -18.15
CA ALA A 195 -6.68 7.54 -17.52
C ALA A 195 -7.20 6.17 -18.00
N SER A 196 -6.97 5.85 -19.28
CA SER A 196 -7.35 4.57 -19.89
C SER A 196 -6.57 3.35 -19.36
N GLU A 197 -5.41 3.57 -18.73
CA GLU A 197 -4.58 2.52 -18.12
C GLU A 197 -4.82 2.42 -16.60
N ALA A 198 -5.72 3.21 -16.03
CA ALA A 198 -6.01 3.17 -14.60
C ALA A 198 -6.72 1.86 -14.21
N VAL A 199 -6.22 1.22 -13.16
CA VAL A 199 -6.78 -0.01 -12.58
C VAL A 199 -7.41 0.32 -11.24
N SER A 200 -8.67 -0.09 -11.05
CA SER A 200 -9.35 0.07 -9.77
C SER A 200 -9.30 -1.22 -8.94
N GLN A 201 -9.55 -1.07 -7.63
CA GLN A 201 -9.18 -2.06 -6.63
C GLN A 201 -10.26 -3.12 -6.37
N GLU A 202 -11.52 -2.89 -6.72
CA GLU A 202 -12.61 -3.85 -6.46
C GLU A 202 -12.53 -5.07 -7.38
N LEU A 203 -12.88 -6.25 -6.88
CA LEU A 203 -13.01 -7.48 -7.68
C LEU A 203 -14.05 -7.30 -8.79
N LYS A 204 -13.76 -7.81 -10.00
CA LYS A 204 -14.55 -7.56 -11.20
C LYS A 204 -15.41 -8.73 -11.63
N GLN A 205 -14.86 -9.95 -11.61
CA GLN A 205 -15.51 -11.07 -12.29
C GLN A 205 -15.40 -12.38 -11.52
N ALA A 206 -16.54 -13.03 -11.32
CA ALA A 206 -16.57 -14.41 -10.83
C ALA A 206 -15.91 -15.37 -11.84
N GLY A 207 -15.16 -16.33 -11.32
CA GLY A 207 -14.37 -17.27 -12.10
C GLY A 207 -12.92 -16.83 -12.30
N ASN A 208 -12.60 -15.55 -12.12
CA ASN A 208 -11.21 -15.07 -12.15
C ASN A 208 -10.40 -15.63 -10.97
N THR A 209 -9.09 -15.65 -11.15
CA THR A 209 -8.12 -16.05 -10.12
C THR A 209 -7.60 -14.85 -9.38
N LEU A 210 -7.57 -14.94 -8.05
CA LEU A 210 -6.92 -13.99 -7.17
C LEU A 210 -5.51 -14.46 -6.84
N MET A 211 -4.52 -13.59 -7.04
CA MET A 211 -3.11 -13.90 -6.86
C MET A 211 -2.43 -12.92 -5.93
N LEU A 212 -1.38 -13.37 -5.24
CA LEU A 212 -0.48 -12.55 -4.45
C LEU A 212 0.88 -12.46 -5.15
N PHE A 213 1.32 -11.26 -5.46
CA PHE A 213 2.69 -10.93 -5.78
C PHE A 213 3.38 -10.52 -4.48
N GLY A 214 4.08 -11.48 -3.86
CA GLY A 214 4.60 -11.34 -2.51
C GLY A 214 5.88 -10.50 -2.45
N MET A 215 6.11 -9.88 -1.31
CA MET A 215 7.33 -9.12 -1.02
C MET A 215 8.14 -9.84 0.07
N PRO A 216 9.26 -10.49 -0.29
CA PRO A 216 10.17 -11.04 0.71
C PRO A 216 10.94 -9.92 1.41
N LYS A 217 11.36 -10.20 2.63
CA LYS A 217 12.22 -9.35 3.44
C LYS A 217 13.32 -10.18 4.06
N ASP A 218 14.43 -9.55 4.38
CA ASP A 218 15.55 -10.18 5.07
C ASP A 218 15.30 -10.31 6.58
N GLU A 219 16.26 -10.84 7.30
CA GLU A 219 16.23 -11.03 8.75
C GLU A 219 16.20 -9.72 9.55
N THR A 220 16.63 -8.62 8.95
CA THR A 220 16.57 -7.28 9.54
C THR A 220 15.23 -6.57 9.27
N GLY A 221 14.33 -7.19 8.51
CA GLY A 221 13.04 -6.62 8.13
C GLY A 221 13.09 -5.72 6.89
N MET A 222 14.21 -5.65 6.18
CA MET A 222 14.34 -4.85 4.96
C MET A 222 13.70 -5.54 3.76
N PRO A 223 12.94 -4.81 2.91
CA PRO A 223 12.29 -5.38 1.74
C PRO A 223 13.31 -5.73 0.64
N ASN A 224 13.05 -6.82 -0.10
CA ASN A 224 13.82 -7.16 -1.28
C ASN A 224 13.38 -6.33 -2.49
N LEU A 225 14.10 -5.24 -2.74
CA LEU A 225 13.73 -4.27 -3.79
C LEU A 225 13.92 -4.81 -5.22
N ASP A 226 14.74 -5.83 -5.43
CA ASP A 226 14.88 -6.45 -6.75
C ASP A 226 13.62 -7.22 -7.11
N VAL A 227 13.02 -7.93 -6.15
CA VAL A 227 11.73 -8.58 -6.32
C VAL A 227 10.62 -7.54 -6.53
N PHE A 228 10.63 -6.44 -5.79
CA PHE A 228 9.68 -5.34 -6.00
C PHE A 228 9.74 -4.80 -7.43
N LYS A 229 10.94 -4.43 -7.90
CA LYS A 229 11.14 -3.90 -9.25
C LYS A 229 10.66 -4.88 -10.32
N LEU A 230 11.01 -6.17 -10.16
CA LEU A 230 10.58 -7.22 -11.08
C LEU A 230 9.05 -7.32 -11.17
N HIS A 231 8.37 -7.37 -10.02
CA HIS A 231 6.92 -7.45 -9.96
C HIS A 231 6.25 -6.19 -10.51
N ALA A 232 6.73 -5.02 -10.10
CA ALA A 232 6.18 -3.74 -10.56
C ALA A 232 6.30 -3.57 -12.09
N ASP A 233 7.44 -3.98 -12.65
CA ASP A 233 7.66 -3.95 -14.09
C ASP A 233 6.76 -4.92 -14.84
N PHE A 234 6.67 -6.15 -14.34
CA PHE A 234 5.80 -7.17 -14.91
C PHE A 234 4.34 -6.71 -14.91
N LEU A 235 3.83 -6.28 -13.74
CA LEU A 235 2.44 -5.85 -13.59
C LEU A 235 2.13 -4.62 -14.47
N TYR A 236 3.04 -3.66 -14.58
CA TYR A 236 2.85 -2.52 -15.47
C TYR A 236 2.72 -2.96 -16.94
N GLN A 237 3.52 -3.92 -17.41
CA GLN A 237 3.36 -4.46 -18.77
C GLN A 237 2.04 -5.19 -18.95
N GLU A 238 1.59 -5.95 -17.95
CA GLU A 238 0.31 -6.67 -18.01
C GLU A 238 -0.90 -5.72 -17.98
N VAL A 239 -0.82 -4.59 -17.26
CA VAL A 239 -1.80 -3.50 -17.35
C VAL A 239 -1.91 -2.95 -18.77
N LYS A 240 -0.78 -2.68 -19.41
CA LYS A 240 -0.76 -2.18 -20.82
C LYS A 240 -1.34 -3.16 -21.83
N LYS A 241 -1.28 -4.45 -21.55
CA LYS A 241 -1.90 -5.51 -22.37
C LYS A 241 -3.40 -5.68 -22.07
N GLY A 242 -3.91 -5.08 -20.99
CA GLY A 242 -5.30 -5.25 -20.55
C GLY A 242 -5.55 -6.58 -19.82
N ASN A 243 -4.52 -7.23 -19.32
CA ASN A 243 -4.58 -8.55 -18.67
C ASN A 243 -4.90 -8.49 -17.17
N ILE A 244 -4.93 -7.31 -16.59
CA ILE A 244 -5.21 -7.09 -15.17
C ILE A 244 -6.62 -6.56 -15.00
N ALA A 245 -7.46 -7.29 -14.29
CA ALA A 245 -8.83 -6.87 -14.00
C ALA A 245 -8.88 -5.93 -12.78
N ALA A 246 -8.18 -6.26 -11.70
CA ALA A 246 -8.05 -5.44 -10.50
C ALA A 246 -6.71 -5.66 -9.82
N MET A 247 -6.21 -4.65 -9.12
CA MET A 247 -5.04 -4.74 -8.26
C MET A 247 -5.25 -3.93 -6.99
N LYS A 248 -4.67 -4.40 -5.87
CA LYS A 248 -4.61 -3.64 -4.62
C LYS A 248 -3.32 -3.92 -3.88
N ALA A 249 -2.68 -2.86 -3.40
CA ALA A 249 -1.51 -2.98 -2.53
C ALA A 249 -1.92 -3.59 -1.19
N VAL A 250 -1.12 -4.53 -0.68
CA VAL A 250 -1.37 -5.11 0.65
C VAL A 250 -1.09 -4.05 1.71
N GLY A 251 -2.13 -3.74 2.50
CA GLY A 251 -2.13 -2.76 3.56
C GLY A 251 -2.01 -3.39 4.95
N HIS A 252 -2.36 -2.59 5.96
CA HIS A 252 -2.48 -3.05 7.35
C HIS A 252 -3.49 -4.20 7.46
N GLY A 253 -3.20 -5.19 8.32
CA GLY A 253 -4.03 -6.41 8.42
C GLY A 253 -3.77 -7.46 7.32
N GLY A 254 -2.87 -7.18 6.38
CA GLY A 254 -2.34 -8.14 5.43
C GLY A 254 -3.28 -8.54 4.30
N VAL A 255 -3.03 -9.75 3.79
CA VAL A 255 -3.80 -10.33 2.67
C VAL A 255 -5.28 -10.47 3.00
N ALA A 256 -5.60 -10.85 4.24
CA ALA A 256 -6.98 -11.06 4.69
C ALA A 256 -7.83 -9.78 4.55
N VAL A 257 -7.35 -8.68 5.11
CA VAL A 257 -8.05 -7.39 5.06
C VAL A 257 -8.08 -6.86 3.62
N THR A 258 -6.96 -6.88 2.93
CA THR A 258 -6.86 -6.37 1.56
C THR A 258 -7.82 -7.11 0.60
N ALA A 259 -7.89 -8.43 0.67
CA ALA A 259 -8.83 -9.22 -0.15
C ALA A 259 -10.30 -8.94 0.21
N ALA A 260 -10.60 -8.75 1.51
CA ALA A 260 -11.95 -8.38 1.94
C ALA A 260 -12.35 -7.00 1.40
N GLU A 261 -11.47 -6.02 1.47
CA GLU A 261 -11.70 -4.69 0.90
C GLU A 261 -11.97 -4.75 -0.62
N MET A 262 -11.20 -5.57 -1.36
CA MET A 262 -11.42 -5.78 -2.79
C MET A 262 -12.81 -6.37 -3.09
N ALA A 263 -13.33 -7.20 -2.20
CA ALA A 263 -14.62 -7.86 -2.35
C ALA A 263 -15.83 -6.91 -2.15
N PHE A 264 -15.70 -5.88 -1.32
CA PHE A 264 -16.84 -5.06 -0.88
C PHE A 264 -17.53 -4.30 -2.03
N GLY A 265 -16.75 -3.76 -2.96
CA GLY A 265 -17.24 -2.87 -4.00
C GLY A 265 -18.26 -3.51 -4.95
N ASN A 266 -18.10 -4.79 -5.24
CA ASN A 266 -18.99 -5.55 -6.12
C ASN A 266 -19.67 -6.74 -5.41
N LYS A 267 -19.43 -6.93 -4.10
CA LYS A 267 -19.94 -8.05 -3.30
C LYS A 267 -19.56 -9.40 -3.91
N LEU A 268 -18.32 -9.52 -4.35
CA LEU A 268 -17.76 -10.77 -4.86
C LEU A 268 -16.92 -11.43 -3.78
N GLY A 269 -17.25 -12.66 -3.42
CA GLY A 269 -16.46 -13.44 -2.47
C GLY A 269 -15.22 -14.07 -3.11
N VAL A 270 -14.44 -14.76 -2.28
CA VAL A 270 -13.25 -15.50 -2.70
C VAL A 270 -13.23 -16.87 -2.02
N ASP A 271 -13.05 -17.93 -2.80
CA ASP A 271 -12.79 -19.27 -2.28
C ASP A 271 -11.28 -19.49 -2.14
N PHE A 272 -10.75 -19.29 -0.94
CA PHE A 272 -9.33 -19.48 -0.62
C PHE A 272 -8.93 -20.96 -0.47
N THR A 273 -9.88 -21.89 -0.45
CA THR A 273 -9.57 -23.34 -0.38
C THR A 273 -8.87 -23.84 -1.63
N THR A 274 -8.98 -23.09 -2.74
CA THR A 274 -8.29 -23.37 -4.01
C THR A 274 -6.89 -22.73 -4.09
N GLY A 275 -6.49 -21.97 -3.07
CA GLY A 275 -5.23 -21.25 -3.01
C GLY A 275 -4.08 -22.07 -2.45
N THR A 276 -2.87 -21.51 -2.54
CA THR A 276 -1.61 -22.12 -2.09
C THR A 276 -0.93 -21.38 -0.94
N LEU A 277 -1.52 -20.29 -0.46
CA LEU A 277 -0.95 -19.52 0.65
C LEU A 277 -1.33 -20.17 1.99
N PRO A 278 -0.38 -20.51 2.87
CA PRO A 278 -0.68 -21.02 4.21
C PRO A 278 -1.43 -19.97 5.05
N LEU A 279 -2.45 -20.39 5.79
CA LEU A 279 -3.31 -19.52 6.62
C LEU A 279 -2.55 -18.52 7.51
N PRO A 280 -1.46 -18.89 8.22
CA PRO A 280 -0.70 -17.92 9.01
C PRO A 280 -0.14 -16.74 8.22
N LYS A 281 -0.09 -16.86 6.89
CA LYS A 281 0.38 -15.80 6.00
C LYS A 281 -0.72 -14.87 5.49
N TYR A 282 -1.98 -15.08 5.89
CA TYR A 282 -3.06 -14.16 5.54
C TYR A 282 -3.04 -12.90 6.40
N PHE A 283 -2.58 -13.05 7.65
CA PHE A 283 -2.51 -11.96 8.62
C PHE A 283 -1.05 -11.59 8.84
N GLY A 284 -0.73 -10.36 8.66
CA GLY A 284 0.63 -9.83 8.82
C GLY A 284 0.92 -8.72 7.83
N ASN A 285 1.91 -7.92 8.14
CA ASN A 285 2.25 -6.76 7.33
C ASN A 285 3.18 -7.16 6.18
N PHE A 286 2.62 -7.22 4.98
CA PHE A 286 3.31 -7.55 3.72
C PHE A 286 3.40 -6.34 2.79
N TYR A 287 3.77 -5.18 3.35
CA TYR A 287 3.94 -3.97 2.55
C TYR A 287 4.90 -4.20 1.38
N GLY A 288 4.54 -3.67 0.22
CA GLY A 288 5.22 -3.92 -1.05
C GLY A 288 4.64 -5.08 -1.85
N ALA A 289 3.81 -5.94 -1.23
CA ALA A 289 3.07 -6.98 -1.95
C ALA A 289 1.80 -6.40 -2.60
N ILE A 290 1.34 -7.05 -3.67
CA ILE A 290 0.15 -6.65 -4.44
C ILE A 290 -0.75 -7.87 -4.63
N ILE A 291 -2.06 -7.71 -4.37
CA ILE A 291 -3.08 -8.67 -4.75
C ILE A 291 -3.59 -8.29 -6.14
N VAL A 292 -3.70 -9.28 -7.00
CA VAL A 292 -4.05 -9.13 -8.43
C VAL A 292 -5.20 -10.05 -8.80
N GLU A 293 -6.22 -9.51 -9.48
CA GLU A 293 -7.23 -10.29 -10.16
C GLU A 293 -6.87 -10.43 -11.63
N THR A 294 -6.83 -11.67 -12.13
CA THR A 294 -6.54 -11.99 -13.53
C THR A 294 -7.40 -13.14 -14.03
N ALA A 295 -7.49 -13.30 -15.35
CA ALA A 295 -8.16 -14.43 -15.97
C ALA A 295 -7.45 -15.76 -15.60
N PRO A 296 -8.17 -16.87 -15.44
CA PRO A 296 -7.61 -18.16 -15.03
C PRO A 296 -6.46 -18.63 -15.94
N GLU A 297 -6.56 -18.36 -17.24
CA GLU A 297 -5.58 -18.78 -18.25
C GLU A 297 -4.20 -18.13 -18.05
N LEU A 298 -4.16 -16.95 -17.44
CA LEU A 298 -2.93 -16.20 -17.16
C LEU A 298 -2.30 -16.58 -15.81
N ALA A 299 -3.10 -17.16 -14.92
CA ALA A 299 -2.68 -17.43 -13.54
C ALA A 299 -1.47 -18.37 -13.46
N GLU A 300 -1.43 -19.41 -14.31
CA GLU A 300 -0.30 -20.36 -14.35
C GLU A 300 1.01 -19.68 -14.82
N GLU A 301 0.91 -18.75 -15.77
CA GLU A 301 2.06 -17.98 -16.23
C GLU A 301 2.55 -17.01 -15.15
N TYR A 302 1.61 -16.31 -14.51
CA TYR A 302 1.92 -15.39 -13.41
C TYR A 302 2.54 -16.10 -12.20
N ALA A 303 2.10 -17.34 -11.93
CA ALA A 303 2.66 -18.14 -10.84
C ALA A 303 4.14 -18.53 -11.05
N LYS A 304 4.70 -18.35 -12.25
CA LYS A 304 6.13 -18.55 -12.52
C LYS A 304 6.99 -17.38 -12.02
N GLN A 305 6.38 -16.21 -11.75
CA GLN A 305 7.09 -15.10 -11.14
C GLN A 305 7.53 -15.47 -9.70
N PRO A 306 8.73 -15.06 -9.27
CA PRO A 306 9.22 -15.41 -7.94
C PRO A 306 8.27 -14.87 -6.86
N HIS A 307 8.13 -15.60 -5.76
CA HIS A 307 7.29 -15.23 -4.60
C HIS A 307 5.80 -14.98 -4.91
N THR A 308 5.31 -15.41 -6.07
CA THR A 308 3.89 -15.33 -6.43
C THR A 308 3.13 -16.57 -5.94
N ARG A 309 1.88 -16.38 -5.54
CA ARG A 309 0.98 -17.45 -5.05
C ARG A 309 -0.44 -17.23 -5.56
N ILE A 310 -1.12 -18.32 -5.88
CA ILE A 310 -2.57 -18.29 -6.08
C ILE A 310 -3.21 -18.18 -4.68
N LEU A 311 -4.04 -17.17 -4.47
CA LEU A 311 -4.81 -16.98 -3.25
C LEU A 311 -6.13 -17.76 -3.30
N GLY A 312 -6.79 -17.79 -4.43
CA GLY A 312 -8.07 -18.47 -4.58
C GLY A 312 -8.82 -18.11 -5.85
N THR A 313 -10.05 -18.58 -5.94
CA THR A 313 -10.97 -18.30 -7.05
C THR A 313 -12.03 -17.31 -6.60
N ILE A 314 -12.27 -16.28 -7.42
CA ILE A 314 -13.27 -15.26 -7.15
C ILE A 314 -14.66 -15.82 -7.48
N GLY A 315 -15.62 -15.68 -6.56
CA GLY A 315 -17.00 -16.10 -6.76
C GLY A 315 -17.81 -16.20 -5.47
N GLY A 316 -19.11 -16.30 -5.64
CA GLY A 316 -20.03 -16.23 -4.49
C GLY A 316 -20.06 -14.86 -3.83
N ASP A 317 -20.53 -14.83 -2.59
CA ASP A 317 -20.73 -13.59 -1.80
C ASP A 317 -20.07 -13.66 -0.41
N VAL A 318 -19.22 -14.68 -0.18
CA VAL A 318 -18.53 -14.90 1.08
C VAL A 318 -17.04 -15.16 0.88
N MET A 319 -16.25 -14.87 1.92
CA MET A 319 -14.86 -15.33 2.02
C MET A 319 -14.85 -16.75 2.58
N LYS A 320 -14.49 -17.73 1.75
CA LYS A 320 -14.45 -19.13 2.14
C LYS A 320 -13.01 -19.55 2.40
N VAL A 321 -12.71 -19.94 3.62
CA VAL A 321 -11.42 -20.50 4.05
C VAL A 321 -11.60 -21.93 4.53
N ALA A 322 -10.53 -22.73 4.44
CA ALA A 322 -10.56 -24.15 4.84
C ALA A 322 -10.70 -24.31 6.36
#